data_a184d3ae8b84554c47a570867cd643a5
#
_entry.id   a184d3ae8b84554c47a570867cd643a5
#
_cell.length_a   1.000
_cell.length_b   1.000
_cell.length_c   1.000
_cell.angle_alpha   90.00
_cell.angle_beta   90.00
_cell.angle_gamma   90.00
#
_symmetry.space_group_name_H-M   'P 1'
#
loop_
_entity.id
_entity.type
_entity.pdbx_description
1 polymer ?
#
loop_
_entity_poly.entity_id
_entity_poly.type
_entity_poly.pdbx_seq_one_letter_code
_entity_poly.pdbx_strand_id
1 'polypeptide(L)'
;MRAALSRVCLTACLFASAAAQGAAFPNRNVTIVVSSAAGALTDTLTRAVARRLSDLWKQSVIVENRGGAGYSIAAEFAMRAEHDGYTLLASETGFYTTQPHLYARDKLAYDVRRTSFPSPATAPFRRRY
;
A
#
# COMPACT_ATOMS: atom_id res chain seq x y z
N MET A 1 31.84 -44.94 7.94
CA MET A 1 30.41 -44.62 8.05
C MET A 1 30.10 -43.16 8.48
N ARG A 2 30.86 -42.54 9.38
CA ARG A 2 30.61 -41.14 9.85
C ARG A 2 30.81 -40.06 8.78
N ALA A 3 31.77 -40.23 7.86
CA ALA A 3 32.04 -39.23 6.81
C ALA A 3 31.00 -39.19 5.68
N ALA A 4 30.27 -40.29 5.44
CA ALA A 4 29.22 -40.36 4.43
C ALA A 4 27.92 -39.63 4.90
N LEU A 5 27.56 -39.75 6.18
CA LEU A 5 26.43 -39.05 6.76
C LEU A 5 26.62 -37.51 6.76
N SER A 6 27.84 -37.04 7.04
CA SER A 6 28.17 -35.61 7.03
C SER A 6 28.02 -34.97 5.66
N ARG A 7 28.35 -35.69 4.58
CA ARG A 7 28.20 -35.19 3.20
C ARG A 7 26.74 -35.13 2.74
N VAL A 8 25.90 -36.07 3.17
CA VAL A 8 24.47 -36.09 2.86
C VAL A 8 23.73 -34.95 3.56
N CYS A 9 24.05 -34.65 4.83
CA CYS A 9 23.46 -33.50 5.53
C CYS A 9 23.85 -32.15 4.90
N LEU A 10 25.10 -32.00 4.43
CA LEU A 10 25.55 -30.73 3.84
C LEU A 10 24.88 -30.46 2.49
N THR A 11 24.64 -31.49 1.67
CA THR A 11 23.91 -31.35 0.40
C THR A 11 22.43 -31.08 0.62
N ALA A 12 21.80 -31.66 1.63
CA ALA A 12 20.37 -31.37 1.97
C ALA A 12 20.12 -29.92 2.41
N CYS A 13 21.06 -29.31 3.15
CA CYS A 13 20.97 -27.91 3.56
C CYS A 13 21.08 -26.91 2.38
N LEU A 14 21.84 -27.24 1.34
CA LEU A 14 21.99 -26.39 0.17
C LEU A 14 20.73 -26.35 -0.71
N PHE A 15 19.94 -27.43 -0.75
CA PHE A 15 18.67 -27.45 -1.49
C PHE A 15 17.50 -26.76 -0.74
N ALA A 16 17.57 -26.63 0.58
CA ALA A 16 16.53 -25.97 1.37
C ALA A 16 16.53 -24.44 1.23
N SER A 17 17.62 -23.82 0.78
CA SER A 17 17.76 -22.38 0.65
C SER A 17 17.10 -21.78 -0.60
N ALA A 18 16.69 -22.59 -1.56
CA ALA A 18 16.12 -22.13 -2.84
C ALA A 18 14.60 -21.82 -2.77
N ALA A 19 13.91 -22.17 -1.68
CA ALA A 19 12.46 -22.05 -1.58
C ALA A 19 11.94 -20.73 -0.98
N ALA A 20 12.82 -19.81 -0.58
CA ALA A 20 12.43 -18.53 0.02
C ALA A 20 12.49 -17.37 -0.99
N GLN A 21 12.16 -17.60 -2.25
CA GLN A 21 11.85 -16.49 -3.16
C GLN A 21 10.45 -15.99 -2.81
N GLY A 22 10.38 -14.97 -1.96
CA GLY A 22 9.14 -14.26 -1.70
C GLY A 22 8.49 -13.90 -3.04
N ALA A 23 7.21 -14.21 -3.20
CA ALA A 23 6.47 -13.93 -4.43
C ALA A 23 6.68 -12.47 -4.81
N ALA A 24 7.13 -12.22 -6.07
CA ALA A 24 7.40 -10.87 -6.53
C ALA A 24 6.14 -10.02 -6.38
N PHE A 25 6.26 -8.88 -5.71
CA PHE A 25 5.16 -7.91 -5.58
C PHE A 25 5.07 -7.04 -6.84
N PRO A 26 3.84 -6.79 -7.35
CA PRO A 26 2.57 -7.42 -7.02
C PRO A 26 2.39 -8.74 -7.79
N ASN A 27 1.80 -9.74 -7.15
CA ASN A 27 1.45 -11.03 -7.76
C ASN A 27 -0.05 -11.20 -8.01
N ARG A 28 -0.85 -10.18 -7.70
CA ARG A 28 -2.29 -10.09 -7.91
C ARG A 28 -2.70 -8.65 -8.22
N ASN A 29 -3.97 -8.43 -8.53
CA ASN A 29 -4.50 -7.09 -8.83
C ASN A 29 -4.28 -6.13 -7.66
N VAL A 30 -3.89 -4.89 -7.99
CA VAL A 30 -3.79 -3.78 -7.03
C VAL A 30 -5.00 -2.86 -7.23
N THR A 31 -5.63 -2.45 -6.14
CA THR A 31 -6.76 -1.51 -6.18
C THR A 31 -6.31 -0.13 -5.69
N ILE A 32 -6.59 0.91 -6.47
CA ILE A 32 -6.40 2.30 -6.06
C ILE A 32 -7.78 2.91 -5.80
N VAL A 33 -8.07 3.17 -4.54
CA VAL A 33 -9.31 3.83 -4.11
C VAL A 33 -9.12 5.34 -4.26
N VAL A 34 -10.02 5.98 -5.01
CA VAL A 34 -9.98 7.43 -5.27
C VAL A 34 -11.07 8.11 -4.46
N SER A 35 -10.71 9.15 -3.71
CA SER A 35 -11.62 9.88 -2.82
C SER A 35 -12.54 10.89 -3.52
N SER A 36 -12.46 11.00 -4.84
CA SER A 36 -13.28 11.90 -5.65
C SER A 36 -14.22 11.15 -6.59
N ALA A 37 -15.16 11.89 -7.18
CA ALA A 37 -16.05 11.35 -8.21
C ALA A 37 -15.27 10.95 -9.46
N ALA A 38 -15.83 10.00 -10.21
CA ALA A 38 -15.29 9.61 -11.52
C ALA A 38 -15.25 10.82 -12.47
N GLY A 39 -14.16 10.97 -13.21
CA GLY A 39 -13.93 12.09 -14.12
C GLY A 39 -13.34 13.36 -13.46
N ALA A 40 -13.21 13.40 -12.15
CA ALA A 40 -12.48 14.47 -11.48
C ALA A 40 -10.98 14.44 -11.80
N LEU A 41 -10.25 15.50 -11.49
CA LEU A 41 -8.82 15.61 -11.76
C LEU A 41 -8.03 14.46 -11.11
N THR A 42 -8.30 14.17 -9.84
CA THR A 42 -7.64 13.08 -9.10
C THR A 42 -7.91 11.71 -9.74
N ASP A 43 -9.15 11.46 -10.18
CA ASP A 43 -9.51 10.22 -10.88
C ASP A 43 -8.76 10.10 -12.22
N THR A 44 -8.77 11.16 -13.01
CA THR A 44 -8.10 11.18 -14.32
C THR A 44 -6.61 10.92 -14.20
N LEU A 45 -5.94 11.59 -13.27
CA LEU A 45 -4.51 11.39 -13.00
C LEU A 45 -4.24 9.98 -12.47
N THR A 46 -5.06 9.50 -11.55
CA THR A 46 -4.91 8.15 -10.99
C THR A 46 -5.06 7.07 -12.06
N ARG A 47 -6.00 7.22 -12.99
CA ARG A 47 -6.15 6.27 -14.11
C ARG A 47 -4.96 6.30 -15.06
N ALA A 48 -4.35 7.45 -15.31
CA ALA A 48 -3.12 7.54 -16.12
C ALA A 48 -1.96 6.79 -15.43
N VAL A 49 -1.79 6.97 -14.13
CA VAL A 49 -0.79 6.26 -13.32
C VAL A 49 -1.09 4.76 -13.29
N ALA A 50 -2.34 4.36 -13.04
CA ALA A 50 -2.76 2.97 -12.97
C ALA A 50 -2.46 2.19 -14.25
N ARG A 51 -2.69 2.79 -15.43
CA ARG A 51 -2.33 2.19 -16.72
C ARG A 51 -0.84 1.91 -16.80
N ARG A 52 -0.02 2.91 -16.45
CA ARG A 52 1.44 2.77 -16.48
C ARG A 52 1.95 1.73 -15.51
N LEU A 53 1.38 1.67 -14.31
CA LEU A 53 1.70 0.64 -13.32
C LEU A 53 1.30 -0.75 -13.80
N SER A 54 0.12 -0.90 -14.41
CA SER A 54 -0.32 -2.18 -14.99
C SER A 54 0.67 -2.69 -16.06
N ASP A 55 1.17 -1.80 -16.92
CA ASP A 55 2.17 -2.13 -17.92
C ASP A 55 3.50 -2.60 -17.32
N LEU A 56 3.93 -1.94 -16.24
CA LEU A 56 5.19 -2.25 -15.56
C LEU A 56 5.10 -3.54 -14.74
N TRP A 57 4.04 -3.70 -13.99
CA TRP A 57 3.87 -4.83 -13.07
C TRP A 57 3.31 -6.08 -13.73
N LYS A 58 2.78 -5.96 -14.94
CA LYS A 58 2.08 -7.07 -15.63
C LYS A 58 0.91 -7.61 -14.81
N GLN A 59 0.34 -6.75 -13.93
CA GLN A 59 -0.82 -7.01 -13.09
C GLN A 59 -1.85 -5.91 -13.29
N SER A 60 -3.13 -6.23 -13.16
CA SER A 60 -4.18 -5.23 -13.28
C SER A 60 -4.14 -4.25 -12.11
N VAL A 61 -4.17 -2.95 -12.40
CA VAL A 61 -4.36 -1.88 -11.41
C VAL A 61 -5.74 -1.29 -11.60
N ILE A 62 -6.62 -1.58 -10.65
CA ILE A 62 -8.04 -1.22 -10.67
C ILE A 62 -8.24 0.12 -9.97
N VAL A 63 -8.94 1.05 -10.61
CA VAL A 63 -9.29 2.36 -9.99
C VAL A 63 -10.74 2.32 -9.56
N GLU A 64 -10.99 2.50 -8.26
CA GLU A 64 -12.31 2.49 -7.65
C GLU A 64 -12.61 3.86 -7.01
N ASN A 65 -13.67 4.53 -7.47
CA ASN A 65 -14.07 5.82 -6.94
C ASN A 65 -15.01 5.64 -5.74
N ARG A 66 -14.64 6.23 -4.59
CA ARG A 66 -15.42 6.27 -3.36
C ARG A 66 -15.45 7.70 -2.81
N GLY A 67 -16.06 8.60 -3.57
CA GLY A 67 -16.23 10.01 -3.16
C GLY A 67 -17.29 10.17 -2.05
N GLY A 68 -17.24 11.29 -1.37
CA GLY A 68 -18.25 11.71 -0.39
C GLY A 68 -17.72 11.91 1.03
N ALA A 69 -18.57 12.51 1.87
CA ALA A 69 -18.30 12.80 3.28
C ALA A 69 -16.92 13.44 3.54
N GLY A 70 -16.51 14.40 2.70
CA GLY A 70 -15.19 15.03 2.85
C GLY A 70 -14.04 14.04 2.80
N TYR A 71 -14.02 13.13 1.83
CA TYR A 71 -13.02 12.09 1.62
C TYR A 71 -13.05 10.92 2.62
N SER A 72 -13.90 10.96 3.67
CA SER A 72 -13.90 9.97 4.75
C SER A 72 -14.26 8.58 4.26
N ILE A 73 -15.16 8.44 3.28
CA ILE A 73 -15.60 7.13 2.77
C ILE A 73 -14.43 6.35 2.17
N ALA A 74 -13.65 6.99 1.32
CA ALA A 74 -12.47 6.38 0.70
C ALA A 74 -11.40 6.05 1.74
N ALA A 75 -11.17 6.97 2.68
CA ALA A 75 -10.20 6.80 3.75
C ALA A 75 -10.54 5.62 4.66
N GLU A 76 -11.78 5.53 5.14
CA GLU A 76 -12.24 4.41 5.97
C GLU A 76 -12.12 3.07 5.26
N PHE A 77 -12.45 3.03 3.98
CA PHE A 77 -12.31 1.81 3.20
C PHE A 77 -10.85 1.37 3.11
N ALA A 78 -9.95 2.29 2.76
CA ALA A 78 -8.53 1.99 2.63
C ALA A 78 -7.90 1.59 3.99
N MET A 79 -8.35 2.19 5.09
CA MET A 79 -7.87 1.87 6.44
C MET A 79 -8.31 0.50 6.94
N ARG A 80 -9.49 0.03 6.51
CA ARG A 80 -10.00 -1.32 6.85
C ARG A 80 -9.42 -2.42 5.97
N ALA A 81 -8.79 -2.05 4.86
CA ALA A 81 -8.13 -3.00 3.99
C ALA A 81 -6.87 -3.60 4.64
N GLU A 82 -6.43 -4.73 4.15
CA GLU A 82 -5.16 -5.33 4.56
C GLU A 82 -3.99 -4.39 4.25
N HIS A 83 -3.03 -4.31 5.16
CA HIS A 83 -1.84 -3.45 5.02
C HIS A 83 -0.70 -4.15 4.25
N ASP A 84 -1.05 -4.78 3.16
CA ASP A 84 -0.15 -5.59 2.32
C ASP A 84 0.29 -4.87 1.02
N GLY A 85 -0.14 -3.61 0.84
CA GLY A 85 0.18 -2.80 -0.33
C GLY A 85 -0.72 -3.02 -1.55
N TYR A 86 -1.71 -3.91 -1.49
CA TYR A 86 -2.64 -4.15 -2.60
C TYR A 86 -3.84 -3.22 -2.65
N THR A 87 -4.09 -2.48 -1.57
CA THR A 87 -5.10 -1.39 -1.53
C THR A 87 -4.41 -0.07 -1.23
N LEU A 88 -4.48 0.86 -2.17
CA LEU A 88 -3.87 2.18 -2.08
C LEU A 88 -4.96 3.25 -2.06
N LEU A 89 -4.72 4.36 -1.37
CA LEU A 89 -5.59 5.53 -1.36
C LEU A 89 -4.98 6.65 -2.20
N ALA A 90 -5.72 7.13 -3.21
CA ALA A 90 -5.43 8.35 -3.93
C ALA A 90 -6.40 9.45 -3.49
N SER A 91 -5.88 10.49 -2.87
CA SER A 91 -6.68 11.59 -2.35
C SER A 91 -6.05 12.94 -2.68
N GLU A 92 -6.85 13.99 -2.52
CA GLU A 92 -6.42 15.37 -2.75
C GLU A 92 -5.64 15.91 -1.55
N THR A 93 -4.84 16.95 -1.77
CA THR A 93 -4.05 17.59 -0.71
C THR A 93 -4.91 18.04 0.48
N GLY A 94 -6.14 18.50 0.22
CA GLY A 94 -7.10 18.88 1.25
C GLY A 94 -7.41 17.79 2.27
N PHE A 95 -7.33 16.51 1.88
CA PHE A 95 -7.47 15.37 2.78
C PHE A 95 -6.41 15.39 3.90
N TYR A 96 -5.18 15.74 3.58
CA TYR A 96 -4.07 15.72 4.53
C TYR A 96 -3.90 17.03 5.29
N THR A 97 -4.25 18.16 4.69
CA THR A 97 -3.97 19.50 5.23
C THR A 97 -5.17 20.16 5.87
N THR A 98 -6.33 20.08 5.24
CA THR A 98 -7.51 20.85 5.64
C THR A 98 -8.44 20.04 6.54
N GLN A 99 -8.69 18.79 6.22
CA GLN A 99 -9.64 17.94 6.95
C GLN A 99 -9.30 17.80 8.45
N PRO A 100 -8.05 17.57 8.87
CA PRO A 100 -7.70 17.44 10.29
C PRO A 100 -7.97 18.70 11.11
N HIS A 101 -8.14 19.86 10.45
CA HIS A 101 -8.41 21.15 11.09
C HIS A 101 -9.89 21.53 11.05
N LEU A 102 -10.64 21.04 10.05
CA LEU A 102 -12.07 21.32 9.91
C LEU A 102 -12.96 20.41 10.76
N TYR A 103 -12.54 19.20 10.99
CA TYR A 103 -13.30 18.23 11.78
C TYR A 103 -12.64 18.01 13.13
N ALA A 104 -13.46 17.97 14.18
CA ALA A 104 -13.01 17.58 15.50
C ALA A 104 -12.46 16.15 15.44
N ARG A 105 -11.40 15.86 16.19
CA ARG A 105 -10.68 14.56 16.14
C ARG A 105 -11.55 13.36 16.43
N ASP A 106 -12.61 13.54 17.21
CA ASP A 106 -13.61 12.53 17.55
C ASP A 106 -14.60 12.23 16.42
N LYS A 107 -14.68 13.12 15.41
CA LYS A 107 -15.54 12.97 14.24
C LYS A 107 -14.81 12.46 13.00
N LEU A 108 -13.49 12.41 13.03
CA LEU A 108 -12.70 11.78 11.98
C LEU A 108 -12.55 10.30 12.30
N ALA A 109 -13.15 9.45 11.48
CA ALA A 109 -13.01 8.00 11.61
C ALA A 109 -11.58 7.49 11.31
N TYR A 110 -10.64 8.41 11.04
CA TYR A 110 -9.26 8.08 10.67
C TYR A 110 -8.27 9.11 11.25
N ASP A 111 -7.07 8.65 11.57
CA ASP A 111 -5.95 9.50 11.92
C ASP A 111 -4.97 9.59 10.74
N VAL A 112 -4.97 10.73 10.05
CA VAL A 112 -4.11 10.98 8.87
C VAL A 112 -2.63 10.70 9.18
N ARG A 113 -2.19 10.91 10.41
CA ARG A 113 -0.80 10.67 10.82
C ARG A 113 -0.46 9.18 10.94
N ARG A 114 -1.46 8.36 11.24
CA ARG A 114 -1.31 6.90 11.35
C ARG A 114 -1.58 6.19 10.05
N THR A 115 -2.40 6.79 9.18
CA THR A 115 -2.80 6.19 7.90
C THR A 115 -1.75 6.37 6.81
N SER A 116 -0.88 7.35 6.97
CA SER A 116 0.07 7.75 5.93
C SER A 116 1.37 6.96 5.94
N PHE A 117 1.43 5.75 6.06
CA PHE A 117 2.61 4.85 5.89
C PHE A 117 2.82 3.88 7.07
N PRO A 118 2.62 2.61 6.85
CA PRO A 118 3.52 1.63 7.37
C PRO A 118 4.78 1.66 6.49
N SER A 119 5.62 2.69 6.63
CA SER A 119 6.98 2.58 6.14
C SER A 119 7.73 1.67 7.11
N PRO A 120 8.37 0.59 6.65
CA PRO A 120 9.33 -0.15 7.47
C PRO A 120 10.53 0.72 7.86
N ALA A 121 10.56 1.97 7.44
CA ALA A 121 11.58 2.97 7.70
C ALA A 121 11.09 4.12 8.59
N THR A 122 10.18 3.89 9.55
CA THR A 122 9.96 4.88 10.61
C THR A 122 11.07 4.75 11.66
N ALA A 123 12.30 4.84 11.22
CA ALA A 123 13.34 5.39 12.07
C ALA A 123 12.99 6.87 12.30
N PRO A 124 12.98 7.37 13.54
CA PRO A 124 12.69 8.77 13.80
C PRO A 124 13.71 9.61 13.05
N PHE A 125 13.26 10.42 12.09
CA PHE A 125 14.09 11.42 11.45
C PHE A 125 14.48 12.42 12.56
N ARG A 126 15.62 12.19 13.20
CA ARG A 126 16.23 13.16 14.11
C ARG A 126 16.62 14.38 13.27
N ARG A 127 15.79 15.43 13.33
CA ARG A 127 16.27 16.76 12.95
C ARG A 127 17.44 17.10 13.90
N ARG A 128 18.66 17.11 13.37
CA ARG A 128 19.76 17.85 13.99
C ARG A 128 19.57 19.31 13.58
N TYR A 129 19.25 20.15 14.54
CA TYR A 129 19.49 21.58 14.46
C TYR A 129 20.95 21.84 14.83
#